data_863202562c093ab317c2b4d0a3d20527
#
_entry.id   863202562c093ab317c2b4d0a3d20527
#
_cell.length_a   1.000
_cell.length_b   1.000
_cell.length_c   1.000
_cell.angle_alpha   90.00
_cell.angle_beta   90.00
_cell.angle_gamma   90.00
#
_symmetry.space_group_name_H-M   'P 1'
#
loop_
_entity.id
_entity.type
_entity.pdbx_description
1 polymer ?
#
loop_
_entity_poly.entity_id
_entity_poly.type
_entity_poly.pdbx_seq_one_letter_code
_entity_poly.pdbx_strand_id
1 'polypeptide(L)'
;DNLLRLIEAGMIEDLTETYEECTTDTIKEMYDSYGDSLLQSATVDGKLYAFPNTVIDDGAPLLWLRKDWIEKLGLKEPETVEEALEIVRAFVEQDAAGDGQTIGLACSTDVIAGADQTYGVDSAFIHAGAMPCHWILDESGDVVYGSVTQETKEALSKLRNLYEDGILDQRFLLRKTENIDNLLKTGHCGAIYGRWWAPNNPLSAAYSVDSNAEWKPY
;
A
#
# COMPACT_ATOMS: atom_id res chain seq x y z
N ASP A 1 0.59 -24.29 4.10
CA ASP A 1 0.94 -23.83 2.76
C ASP A 1 0.01 -24.48 1.73
N ASN A 2 -0.63 -23.69 0.88
CA ASN A 2 -1.60 -24.21 -0.09
C ASN A 2 -0.90 -25.03 -1.18
N LEU A 3 0.32 -24.66 -1.57
CA LEU A 3 1.09 -25.39 -2.59
C LEU A 3 1.33 -26.83 -2.16
N LEU A 4 1.84 -27.06 -0.94
CA LEU A 4 2.08 -28.41 -0.42
C LEU A 4 0.79 -29.24 -0.40
N ARG A 5 -0.33 -28.66 0.00
CA ARG A 5 -1.63 -29.38 0.02
C ARG A 5 -2.08 -29.79 -1.37
N LEU A 6 -1.83 -28.96 -2.38
CA LEU A 6 -2.17 -29.27 -3.77
C LEU A 6 -1.28 -30.40 -4.32
N ILE A 7 0.02 -30.39 -3.98
CA ILE A 7 0.97 -31.46 -4.33
C ILE A 7 0.55 -32.78 -3.69
N GLU A 8 0.31 -32.78 -2.37
CA GLU A 8 -0.10 -33.98 -1.62
C GLU A 8 -1.43 -34.57 -2.13
N ALA A 9 -2.33 -33.69 -2.57
CA ALA A 9 -3.61 -34.12 -3.14
C ALA A 9 -3.51 -34.58 -4.62
N GLY A 10 -2.32 -34.49 -5.24
CA GLY A 10 -2.15 -34.84 -6.64
C GLY A 10 -2.94 -33.94 -7.60
N MET A 11 -3.19 -32.68 -7.22
CA MET A 11 -3.96 -31.74 -8.03
C MET A 11 -3.11 -30.90 -8.98
N ILE A 12 -1.81 -30.91 -8.79
CA ILE A 12 -0.81 -30.23 -9.65
C ILE A 12 0.33 -31.18 -9.95
N GLU A 13 0.98 -30.97 -11.07
CA GLU A 13 2.03 -31.84 -11.60
C GLU A 13 3.42 -31.20 -11.46
N ASP A 14 4.45 -32.05 -11.60
CA ASP A 14 5.85 -31.66 -11.72
C ASP A 14 6.08 -30.94 -13.05
N LEU A 15 6.47 -29.68 -12.99
CA LEU A 15 6.70 -28.80 -14.13
C LEU A 15 8.18 -28.68 -14.51
N THR A 16 9.08 -29.41 -13.84
CA THR A 16 10.54 -29.26 -14.00
C THR A 16 10.97 -29.45 -15.46
N GLU A 17 10.60 -30.56 -16.07
CA GLU A 17 10.93 -30.86 -17.47
C GLU A 17 10.25 -29.86 -18.42
N THR A 18 8.98 -29.53 -18.16
CA THR A 18 8.24 -28.53 -18.94
C THR A 18 8.90 -27.16 -18.92
N TYR A 19 9.41 -26.74 -17.74
CA TYR A 19 10.14 -25.47 -17.61
C TYR A 19 11.41 -25.50 -18.46
N GLU A 20 12.19 -26.57 -18.38
CA GLU A 20 13.47 -26.66 -19.08
C GLU A 20 13.30 -26.70 -20.60
N GLU A 21 12.32 -27.45 -21.10
CA GLU A 21 12.13 -27.69 -22.52
C GLU A 21 11.27 -26.62 -23.24
N CYS A 22 10.28 -26.06 -22.53
CA CYS A 22 9.29 -25.18 -23.15
C CYS A 22 9.49 -23.70 -22.85
N THR A 23 10.30 -23.35 -21.84
CA THR A 23 10.50 -21.95 -21.46
C THR A 23 11.51 -21.27 -22.39
N THR A 24 11.17 -20.10 -22.90
CA THR A 24 12.08 -19.31 -23.73
C THR A 24 13.23 -18.73 -22.92
N ASP A 25 14.35 -18.46 -23.58
CA ASP A 25 15.53 -17.84 -22.94
C ASP A 25 15.19 -16.53 -22.23
N THR A 26 14.34 -15.70 -22.83
CA THR A 26 13.87 -14.43 -22.21
C THR A 26 13.19 -14.64 -20.88
N ILE A 27 12.36 -15.68 -20.75
CA ILE A 27 11.69 -16.00 -19.48
C ILE A 27 12.67 -16.59 -18.48
N LYS A 28 13.62 -17.42 -18.91
CA LYS A 28 14.68 -17.92 -18.04
C LYS A 28 15.55 -16.77 -17.50
N GLU A 29 15.99 -15.87 -18.36
CA GLU A 29 16.74 -14.67 -17.97
C GLU A 29 15.96 -13.78 -16.98
N MET A 30 14.64 -13.65 -17.18
CA MET A 30 13.78 -12.91 -16.25
C MET A 30 13.79 -13.59 -14.87
N TYR A 31 13.55 -14.90 -14.77
CA TYR A 31 13.59 -15.60 -13.48
C TYR A 31 14.97 -15.53 -12.83
N ASP A 32 16.04 -15.70 -13.60
CA ASP A 32 17.42 -15.62 -13.14
C ASP A 32 17.74 -14.22 -12.54
N SER A 33 17.14 -13.16 -13.07
CA SER A 33 17.31 -11.80 -12.56
C SER A 33 16.81 -11.60 -11.12
N TYR A 34 15.89 -12.46 -10.65
CA TYR A 34 15.41 -12.45 -9.26
C TYR A 34 16.26 -13.33 -8.33
N GLY A 35 17.24 -14.04 -8.88
CA GLY A 35 18.06 -15.02 -8.15
C GLY A 35 17.34 -16.34 -7.85
N ASP A 36 18.08 -17.28 -7.27
CA ASP A 36 17.60 -18.67 -7.06
C ASP A 36 16.36 -18.76 -6.16
N SER A 37 16.15 -17.82 -5.27
CA SER A 37 15.07 -17.86 -4.26
C SER A 37 13.68 -17.86 -4.85
N LEU A 38 13.49 -17.23 -6.01
CA LEU A 38 12.17 -17.11 -6.61
C LEU A 38 11.60 -18.46 -7.05
N LEU A 39 12.31 -19.19 -7.90
CA LEU A 39 11.90 -20.55 -8.33
C LEU A 39 11.93 -21.55 -7.17
N GLN A 40 12.87 -21.41 -6.22
CA GLN A 40 12.92 -22.24 -5.02
C GLN A 40 11.64 -22.13 -4.18
N SER A 41 10.97 -20.98 -4.16
CA SER A 41 9.70 -20.78 -3.44
C SER A 41 8.58 -21.71 -3.93
N ALA A 42 8.66 -22.18 -5.18
CA ALA A 42 7.69 -23.08 -5.80
C ALA A 42 8.28 -24.48 -6.06
N THR A 43 9.49 -24.77 -5.54
CA THR A 43 10.19 -26.04 -5.68
C THR A 43 10.07 -26.85 -4.38
N VAL A 44 9.57 -28.07 -4.48
CA VAL A 44 9.41 -29.00 -3.37
C VAL A 44 10.12 -30.31 -3.74
N ASP A 45 11.00 -30.79 -2.88
CA ASP A 45 11.81 -32.00 -3.10
C ASP A 45 12.56 -32.00 -4.46
N GLY A 46 13.05 -30.82 -4.87
CA GLY A 46 13.80 -30.63 -6.10
C GLY A 46 12.94 -30.60 -7.38
N LYS A 47 11.62 -30.50 -7.24
CA LYS A 47 10.66 -30.45 -8.34
C LYS A 47 9.90 -29.13 -8.35
N LEU A 48 9.79 -28.51 -9.49
CA LEU A 48 9.03 -27.27 -9.68
C LEU A 48 7.53 -27.59 -9.87
N TYR A 49 6.67 -27.00 -9.05
CA TYR A 49 5.23 -27.25 -9.08
C TYR A 49 4.37 -26.03 -9.45
N ALA A 50 4.98 -24.86 -9.52
CA ALA A 50 4.30 -23.64 -9.95
C ALA A 50 5.30 -22.63 -10.52
N PHE A 51 4.82 -21.71 -11.31
CA PHE A 51 5.59 -20.54 -11.73
C PHE A 51 5.24 -19.37 -10.80
N PRO A 52 6.20 -18.89 -9.98
CA PRO A 52 5.98 -17.71 -9.17
C PRO A 52 5.60 -16.51 -10.05
N ASN A 53 4.58 -15.76 -9.61
CA ASN A 53 4.25 -14.53 -10.29
C ASN A 53 5.36 -13.51 -10.09
N THR A 54 5.79 -12.87 -11.18
CA THR A 54 6.78 -11.80 -11.14
C THR A 54 6.08 -10.47 -11.38
N VAL A 55 6.47 -9.47 -10.63
CA VAL A 55 6.03 -8.09 -10.82
C VAL A 55 7.24 -7.25 -11.21
N ILE A 56 7.07 -6.39 -12.20
CA ILE A 56 8.17 -5.56 -12.73
C ILE A 56 8.66 -4.59 -11.64
N ASP A 57 7.75 -4.03 -10.89
CA ASP A 57 8.02 -3.19 -9.74
C ASP A 57 6.69 -2.94 -9.01
N ASP A 58 6.60 -3.36 -7.77
CA ASP A 58 5.44 -3.02 -6.96
C ASP A 58 5.47 -1.58 -6.47
N GLY A 59 6.63 -0.93 -6.53
CA GLY A 59 6.83 0.43 -6.02
C GLY A 59 6.33 0.62 -4.58
N ALA A 60 6.84 1.60 -3.90
CA ALA A 60 6.28 1.99 -2.61
C ALA A 60 4.86 2.58 -2.81
N PRO A 61 3.95 2.42 -1.85
CA PRO A 61 2.72 3.20 -1.83
C PRO A 61 3.05 4.70 -1.84
N LEU A 62 2.34 5.44 -2.67
CA LEU A 62 2.47 6.88 -2.80
C LEU A 62 1.38 7.55 -1.97
N LEU A 63 1.67 8.73 -1.44
CA LEU A 63 0.64 9.57 -0.82
C LEU A 63 -0.03 10.40 -1.92
N TRP A 64 -1.28 10.10 -2.22
CA TRP A 64 -2.10 10.82 -3.17
C TRP A 64 -2.85 11.94 -2.46
N LEU A 65 -2.63 13.18 -2.91
CA LEU A 65 -3.31 14.38 -2.39
C LEU A 65 -4.20 15.01 -3.43
N ARG A 66 -5.30 15.65 -2.99
CA ARG A 66 -6.15 16.52 -3.82
C ARG A 66 -5.38 17.80 -4.16
N LYS A 67 -4.77 17.82 -5.35
CA LYS A 67 -4.01 18.97 -5.83
C LYS A 67 -4.89 20.21 -6.00
N ASP A 68 -6.10 20.03 -6.52
CA ASP A 68 -7.07 21.11 -6.64
C ASP A 68 -7.43 21.74 -5.28
N TRP A 69 -7.41 20.96 -4.18
CA TRP A 69 -7.58 21.50 -2.83
C TRP A 69 -6.34 22.28 -2.36
N ILE A 70 -5.14 21.80 -2.67
CA ILE A 70 -3.89 22.53 -2.40
C ILE A 70 -3.96 23.91 -3.05
N GLU A 71 -4.35 23.98 -4.32
CA GLU A 71 -4.48 25.22 -5.09
C GLU A 71 -5.63 26.10 -4.54
N LYS A 72 -6.80 25.51 -4.25
CA LYS A 72 -7.96 26.21 -3.68
C LYS A 72 -7.63 26.92 -2.37
N LEU A 73 -6.81 26.28 -1.53
CA LEU A 73 -6.41 26.81 -0.23
C LEU A 73 -5.13 27.67 -0.29
N GLY A 74 -4.52 27.83 -1.47
CA GLY A 74 -3.32 28.63 -1.67
C GLY A 74 -2.08 28.03 -0.98
N LEU A 75 -2.03 26.72 -0.79
CA LEU A 75 -0.94 26.02 -0.14
C LEU A 75 0.18 25.71 -1.15
N LYS A 76 1.41 25.61 -0.66
CA LYS A 76 2.55 25.13 -1.45
C LYS A 76 2.50 23.60 -1.53
N GLU A 77 2.93 23.01 -2.66
CA GLU A 77 3.11 21.55 -2.77
C GLU A 77 4.18 21.06 -1.78
N PRO A 78 4.00 19.86 -1.20
CA PRO A 78 4.92 19.34 -0.19
C PRO A 78 6.20 18.80 -0.81
N GLU A 79 7.30 18.93 -0.09
CA GLU A 79 8.61 18.35 -0.40
C GLU A 79 8.98 17.23 0.58
N THR A 80 8.29 17.15 1.72
CA THR A 80 8.48 16.14 2.78
C THR A 80 7.16 15.51 3.21
N VAL A 81 7.23 14.37 3.90
CA VAL A 81 6.04 13.69 4.47
C VAL A 81 5.38 14.59 5.52
N GLU A 82 6.17 15.28 6.33
CA GLU A 82 5.67 16.21 7.35
C GLU A 82 4.88 17.35 6.70
N GLU A 83 5.41 17.97 5.66
CA GLU A 83 4.70 19.03 4.92
C GLU A 83 3.41 18.50 4.28
N ALA A 84 3.42 17.27 3.76
CA ALA A 84 2.24 16.63 3.20
C ALA A 84 1.16 16.42 4.28
N LEU A 85 1.53 15.98 5.48
CA LEU A 85 0.61 15.80 6.59
C LEU A 85 0.03 17.14 7.10
N GLU A 86 0.82 18.23 7.08
CA GLU A 86 0.32 19.57 7.40
C GLU A 86 -0.68 20.07 6.33
N ILE A 87 -0.48 19.73 5.06
CA ILE A 87 -1.46 19.99 4.01
C ILE A 87 -2.76 19.23 4.27
N VAL A 88 -2.66 17.95 4.62
CA VAL A 88 -3.85 17.13 4.96
C VAL A 88 -4.57 17.71 6.20
N ARG A 89 -3.83 18.22 7.18
CA ARG A 89 -4.39 18.97 8.32
C ARG A 89 -5.17 20.19 7.85
N ALA A 90 -4.58 21.01 6.98
CA ALA A 90 -5.23 22.19 6.45
C ALA A 90 -6.50 21.86 5.67
N PHE A 91 -6.58 20.73 4.97
CA PHE A 91 -7.79 20.27 4.31
C PHE A 91 -8.94 20.08 5.31
N VAL A 92 -8.68 19.47 6.46
CA VAL A 92 -9.69 19.26 7.51
C VAL A 92 -10.06 20.56 8.19
N GLU A 93 -9.07 21.32 8.65
CA GLU A 93 -9.30 22.58 9.42
C GLU A 93 -10.06 23.64 8.62
N GLN A 94 -9.82 23.71 7.30
CA GLN A 94 -10.45 24.68 6.42
C GLN A 94 -11.65 24.11 5.66
N ASP A 95 -12.08 22.89 6.00
CA ASP A 95 -13.18 22.19 5.34
C ASP A 95 -13.08 22.26 3.81
N ALA A 96 -12.05 21.65 3.26
CA ALA A 96 -11.75 21.76 1.83
C ALA A 96 -12.88 21.19 0.94
N ALA A 97 -13.67 20.21 1.42
CA ALA A 97 -14.87 19.72 0.75
C ALA A 97 -15.98 20.80 0.74
N GLY A 98 -16.08 21.62 1.78
CA GLY A 98 -16.99 22.77 1.85
C GLY A 98 -18.38 22.44 2.39
N ASP A 99 -18.57 21.30 3.02
CA ASP A 99 -19.86 20.85 3.57
C ASP A 99 -19.76 20.28 5.00
N GLY A 100 -18.62 20.49 5.66
CA GLY A 100 -18.34 20.01 7.02
C GLY A 100 -18.06 18.51 7.11
N GLN A 101 -17.79 17.83 5.99
CA GLN A 101 -17.56 16.39 5.94
C GLN A 101 -16.17 16.02 5.42
N THR A 102 -15.23 16.97 5.42
CA THR A 102 -13.88 16.74 4.95
C THR A 102 -13.18 15.66 5.78
N ILE A 103 -12.67 14.63 5.11
CA ILE A 103 -11.79 13.61 5.65
C ILE A 103 -10.39 13.91 5.11
N GLY A 104 -9.41 14.05 6.01
CA GLY A 104 -8.03 14.31 5.65
C GLY A 104 -7.41 13.10 4.97
N LEU A 105 -6.98 12.14 5.75
CA LEU A 105 -6.39 10.88 5.31
C LEU A 105 -7.38 9.73 5.54
N ALA A 106 -7.85 9.12 4.47
CA ALA A 106 -8.67 7.93 4.59
C ALA A 106 -7.79 6.69 4.84
N CYS A 107 -8.29 5.82 5.71
CA CYS A 107 -7.65 4.56 6.04
C CYS A 107 -8.72 3.47 6.15
N SER A 108 -8.38 2.27 5.73
CA SER A 108 -9.22 1.08 5.92
C SER A 108 -9.04 0.48 7.32
N THR A 109 -9.91 -0.45 7.68
CA THR A 109 -9.78 -1.25 8.91
C THR A 109 -8.43 -1.96 8.99
N ASP A 110 -7.92 -2.38 7.83
CA ASP A 110 -6.62 -3.02 7.72
C ASP A 110 -5.53 -1.94 7.63
N VAL A 111 -5.13 -1.43 8.79
CA VAL A 111 -4.12 -0.37 8.95
C VAL A 111 -2.80 -0.73 8.25
N ILE A 112 -2.41 -2.00 8.33
CA ILE A 112 -1.29 -2.59 7.60
C ILE A 112 -1.89 -3.52 6.55
N ALA A 113 -2.07 -2.99 5.36
CA ALA A 113 -2.79 -3.67 4.30
C ALA A 113 -1.90 -4.55 3.43
N GLY A 114 -0.56 -4.36 3.53
CA GLY A 114 0.41 -5.06 2.70
C GLY A 114 0.51 -4.52 1.27
N ALA A 115 1.38 -5.16 0.49
CA ALA A 115 1.84 -4.63 -0.78
C ALA A 115 0.74 -4.39 -1.83
N ASP A 116 -0.30 -5.23 -1.85
CA ASP A 116 -1.29 -5.23 -2.93
C ASP A 116 -2.58 -4.47 -2.60
N GLN A 117 -2.65 -3.83 -1.44
CA GLN A 117 -3.89 -3.20 -0.99
C GLN A 117 -3.80 -1.67 -0.95
N THR A 118 -4.90 -1.03 -1.29
CA THR A 118 -5.10 0.41 -1.14
C THR A 118 -5.61 0.74 0.26
N TYR A 119 -5.37 1.99 0.68
CA TYR A 119 -5.91 2.56 1.92
C TYR A 119 -5.29 2.05 3.22
N GLY A 120 -4.21 1.25 3.18
CA GLY A 120 -3.37 1.00 4.34
C GLY A 120 -2.49 2.23 4.63
N VAL A 121 -1.95 2.29 5.83
CA VAL A 121 -0.98 3.34 6.21
C VAL A 121 0.42 2.75 6.43
N ASP A 122 0.74 1.68 5.70
CA ASP A 122 2.03 0.99 5.75
C ASP A 122 3.20 1.96 5.57
N SER A 123 3.06 2.94 4.66
CA SER A 123 4.08 3.96 4.42
C SER A 123 4.40 4.81 5.66
N ALA A 124 3.44 5.03 6.56
CA ALA A 124 3.69 5.75 7.80
C ALA A 124 4.60 4.95 8.74
N PHE A 125 4.49 3.62 8.73
CA PHE A 125 5.40 2.73 9.46
C PHE A 125 6.77 2.69 8.82
N ILE A 126 6.84 2.52 7.50
CA ILE A 126 8.11 2.48 6.75
C ILE A 126 8.88 3.79 6.93
N HIS A 127 8.21 4.94 6.88
CA HIS A 127 8.82 6.25 7.12
C HIS A 127 9.42 6.38 8.54
N ALA A 128 8.86 5.69 9.52
CA ALA A 128 9.41 5.61 10.88
C ALA A 128 10.50 4.54 11.05
N GLY A 129 10.89 3.83 9.99
CA GLY A 129 11.82 2.71 10.05
C GLY A 129 11.21 1.43 10.62
N ALA A 130 9.87 1.36 10.69
CA ALA A 130 9.16 0.22 11.28
C ALA A 130 8.67 -0.75 10.21
N MET A 131 8.75 -2.04 10.52
CA MET A 131 8.27 -3.13 9.65
C MET A 131 7.35 -4.05 10.45
N PRO A 132 6.15 -3.60 10.84
CA PRO A 132 5.23 -4.43 11.61
C PRO A 132 4.79 -5.66 10.79
N CYS A 133 4.42 -6.72 11.51
CA CYS A 133 4.04 -8.01 10.94
C CYS A 133 5.15 -8.79 10.22
N HIS A 134 6.39 -8.31 10.23
CA HIS A 134 7.55 -8.97 9.63
C HIS A 134 8.57 -9.37 10.69
N TRP A 135 9.31 -10.43 10.42
CA TRP A 135 10.53 -10.76 11.13
C TRP A 135 11.69 -10.03 10.46
N ILE A 136 12.44 -9.27 11.23
CA ILE A 136 13.55 -8.44 10.74
C ILE A 136 14.83 -8.75 11.52
N LEU A 137 15.97 -8.37 10.97
CA LEU A 137 17.22 -8.34 11.72
C LEU A 137 17.36 -6.95 12.35
N ASP A 138 17.66 -6.92 13.66
CA ASP A 138 18.02 -5.68 14.33
C ASP A 138 19.48 -5.27 14.05
N GLU A 139 19.92 -4.16 14.60
CA GLU A 139 21.29 -3.65 14.44
C GLU A 139 22.37 -4.62 14.95
N SER A 140 22.02 -5.53 15.86
CA SER A 140 22.92 -6.56 16.40
C SER A 140 22.97 -7.81 15.51
N GLY A 141 22.07 -7.91 14.53
CA GLY A 141 21.89 -9.08 13.67
C GLY A 141 20.99 -10.16 14.28
N ASP A 142 20.29 -9.84 15.37
CA ASP A 142 19.34 -10.75 15.99
C ASP A 142 17.97 -10.66 15.27
N VAL A 143 17.26 -11.80 15.19
CA VAL A 143 15.93 -11.85 14.59
C VAL A 143 14.90 -11.33 15.59
N VAL A 144 14.22 -10.26 15.24
CA VAL A 144 13.17 -9.64 16.05
C VAL A 144 11.86 -9.52 15.28
N TYR A 145 10.75 -9.53 16.01
CA TYR A 145 9.44 -9.33 15.39
C TYR A 145 9.12 -7.84 15.31
N GLY A 146 9.03 -7.30 14.09
CA GLY A 146 8.91 -5.86 13.83
C GLY A 146 7.73 -5.17 14.50
N SER A 147 6.64 -5.89 14.80
CA SER A 147 5.47 -5.31 15.48
C SER A 147 5.73 -4.89 16.94
N VAL A 148 6.81 -5.33 17.57
CA VAL A 148 7.13 -5.02 18.98
C VAL A 148 8.35 -4.13 19.13
N THR A 149 8.86 -3.57 18.03
CA THR A 149 10.02 -2.68 18.05
C THR A 149 9.65 -1.26 18.53
N GLN A 150 10.67 -0.48 18.89
CA GLN A 150 10.49 0.90 19.31
C GLN A 150 9.98 1.78 18.16
N GLU A 151 10.47 1.54 16.94
CA GLU A 151 10.08 2.24 15.71
C GLU A 151 8.57 2.05 15.42
N THR A 152 8.07 0.84 15.61
CA THR A 152 6.63 0.55 15.47
C THR A 152 5.81 1.29 16.51
N LYS A 153 6.27 1.37 17.76
CA LYS A 153 5.61 2.15 18.81
C LYS A 153 5.58 3.65 18.48
N GLU A 154 6.66 4.19 17.91
CA GLU A 154 6.74 5.59 17.49
C GLU A 154 5.82 5.89 16.32
N ALA A 155 5.78 5.00 15.32
CA ALA A 155 4.83 5.10 14.21
C ALA A 155 3.37 5.11 14.69
N LEU A 156 3.02 4.17 15.58
CA LEU A 156 1.69 4.13 16.19
C LEU A 156 1.36 5.40 16.98
N SER A 157 2.34 5.99 17.68
CA SER A 157 2.14 7.24 18.41
C SER A 157 1.85 8.41 17.45
N LYS A 158 2.55 8.48 16.31
CA LYS A 158 2.28 9.48 15.26
C LYS A 158 0.88 9.29 14.66
N LEU A 159 0.50 8.06 14.30
CA LEU A 159 -0.83 7.74 13.77
C LEU A 159 -1.93 8.06 14.79
N ARG A 160 -1.70 7.78 16.05
CA ARG A 160 -2.62 8.16 17.13
C ARG A 160 -2.82 9.68 17.20
N ASN A 161 -1.76 10.47 17.10
CA ASN A 161 -1.87 11.92 17.09
C ASN A 161 -2.69 12.40 15.89
N LEU A 162 -2.44 11.85 14.68
CA LEU A 162 -3.24 12.17 13.49
C LEU A 162 -4.72 11.81 13.69
N TYR A 163 -5.01 10.73 14.39
CA TYR A 163 -6.37 10.33 14.73
C TYR A 163 -6.99 11.30 15.76
N GLU A 164 -6.32 11.60 16.86
CA GLU A 164 -6.80 12.53 17.89
C GLU A 164 -7.05 13.94 17.34
N ASP A 165 -6.24 14.38 16.38
CA ASP A 165 -6.37 15.67 15.68
C ASP A 165 -7.46 15.65 14.57
N GLY A 166 -8.09 14.51 14.31
CA GLY A 166 -9.12 14.36 13.28
C GLY A 166 -8.62 14.32 11.84
N ILE A 167 -7.30 14.21 11.64
CA ILE A 167 -6.68 14.16 10.30
C ILE A 167 -6.84 12.78 9.69
N LEU A 168 -6.55 11.73 10.46
CA LEU A 168 -6.88 10.35 10.08
C LEU A 168 -8.38 10.13 10.27
N ASP A 169 -9.02 9.47 9.31
CA ASP A 169 -10.47 9.20 9.33
C ASP A 169 -10.92 8.63 10.68
N GLN A 170 -11.75 9.38 11.40
CA GLN A 170 -12.26 9.03 12.73
C GLN A 170 -13.12 7.76 12.73
N ARG A 171 -13.52 7.28 11.57
CA ARG A 171 -14.34 6.08 11.37
C ARG A 171 -13.58 4.95 10.69
N PHE A 172 -12.25 4.99 10.63
CA PHE A 172 -11.46 4.02 9.87
C PHE A 172 -11.77 2.57 10.26
N LEU A 173 -12.02 2.28 11.54
CA LEU A 173 -12.41 0.94 12.00
C LEU A 173 -13.74 0.40 11.42
N LEU A 174 -14.54 1.27 10.82
CA LEU A 174 -15.81 0.93 10.18
C LEU A 174 -15.73 1.02 8.65
N ARG A 175 -14.56 1.45 8.12
CA ARG A 175 -14.37 1.63 6.68
C ARG A 175 -13.94 0.33 6.02
N LYS A 176 -14.75 -0.11 5.10
CA LYS A 176 -14.36 -1.07 4.07
C LYS A 176 -13.92 -0.31 2.82
N THR A 177 -13.25 -0.99 1.90
CA THR A 177 -12.80 -0.42 0.62
C THR A 177 -13.90 0.38 -0.07
N GLU A 178 -15.11 -0.20 -0.20
CA GLU A 178 -16.23 0.44 -0.89
C GLU A 178 -16.71 1.74 -0.20
N ASN A 179 -16.53 1.86 1.12
CA ASN A 179 -16.85 3.09 1.83
C ASN A 179 -15.87 4.20 1.49
N ILE A 180 -14.58 3.86 1.36
CA ILE A 180 -13.53 4.84 1.01
C ILE A 180 -13.67 5.23 -0.47
N ASP A 181 -13.92 4.28 -1.37
CA ASP A 181 -14.20 4.56 -2.77
C ASP A 181 -15.36 5.56 -2.91
N ASN A 182 -16.40 5.41 -2.08
CA ASN A 182 -17.51 6.35 -2.06
C ASN A 182 -17.10 7.75 -1.56
N LEU A 183 -16.22 7.86 -0.56
CA LEU A 183 -15.68 9.14 -0.10
C LEU A 183 -14.88 9.86 -1.19
N LEU A 184 -14.07 9.11 -1.95
CA LEU A 184 -13.34 9.64 -3.10
C LEU A 184 -14.30 10.14 -4.16
N LYS A 185 -15.27 9.30 -4.52
CA LYS A 185 -16.29 9.59 -5.54
C LYS A 185 -17.15 10.81 -5.19
N THR A 186 -17.48 11.01 -3.92
CA THR A 186 -18.32 12.12 -3.47
C THR A 186 -17.51 13.37 -3.12
N GLY A 187 -16.18 13.33 -3.27
CA GLY A 187 -15.32 14.50 -3.07
C GLY A 187 -15.10 14.89 -1.61
N HIS A 188 -15.22 13.93 -0.67
CA HIS A 188 -15.04 14.19 0.76
C HIS A 188 -13.65 13.80 1.31
N CYS A 189 -12.80 13.19 0.50
CA CYS A 189 -11.49 12.71 0.92
C CYS A 189 -10.36 13.53 0.28
N GLY A 190 -9.41 14.00 1.09
CA GLY A 190 -8.27 14.81 0.65
C GLY A 190 -7.00 14.03 0.38
N ALA A 191 -6.82 12.89 1.05
CA ALA A 191 -5.60 12.09 0.93
C ALA A 191 -5.85 10.59 1.09
N ILE A 192 -5.08 9.79 0.35
CA ILE A 192 -4.99 8.33 0.49
C ILE A 192 -3.56 7.86 0.26
N TYR A 193 -3.18 6.77 0.89
CA TYR A 193 -2.07 5.96 0.38
C TYR A 193 -2.58 5.01 -0.68
N GLY A 194 -1.87 4.92 -1.78
CA GLY A 194 -2.22 4.05 -2.91
C GLY A 194 -1.04 3.83 -3.83
N ARG A 195 -1.16 2.84 -4.70
CA ARG A 195 -0.14 2.45 -5.66
C ARG A 195 -0.11 3.41 -6.86
N TRP A 196 0.91 3.27 -7.70
CA TRP A 196 1.06 4.04 -8.94
C TRP A 196 -0.15 3.94 -9.88
N TRP A 197 -0.93 2.85 -9.81
CA TRP A 197 -2.15 2.67 -10.61
C TRP A 197 -3.41 3.33 -10.02
N ALA A 198 -3.31 4.02 -8.89
CA ALA A 198 -4.45 4.69 -8.26
C ALA A 198 -5.25 5.58 -9.22
N PRO A 199 -4.68 6.27 -10.22
CA PRO A 199 -5.46 7.02 -11.21
C PRO A 199 -6.47 6.17 -11.98
N ASN A 200 -6.15 4.88 -12.23
CA ASN A 200 -7.06 3.95 -12.89
C ASN A 200 -8.08 3.34 -11.92
N ASN A 201 -7.66 3.06 -10.71
CA ASN A 201 -8.48 2.53 -9.63
C ASN A 201 -7.79 2.81 -8.28
N PRO A 202 -8.41 3.55 -7.34
CA PRO A 202 -9.83 3.95 -7.29
C PRO A 202 -10.15 5.36 -7.80
N LEU A 203 -9.15 6.21 -8.11
CA LEU A 203 -9.35 7.64 -8.35
C LEU A 203 -10.17 7.94 -9.62
N SER A 204 -10.21 7.01 -10.58
CA SER A 204 -11.05 7.15 -11.78
C SER A 204 -12.52 7.41 -11.46
N ALA A 205 -13.02 6.87 -10.33
CA ALA A 205 -14.38 7.10 -9.89
C ALA A 205 -14.62 8.56 -9.45
N ALA A 206 -13.63 9.21 -8.85
CA ALA A 206 -13.71 10.64 -8.48
C ALA A 206 -13.79 11.52 -9.73
N TYR A 207 -12.92 11.28 -10.72
CA TYR A 207 -12.92 12.04 -11.99
C TYR A 207 -14.23 11.91 -12.76
N SER A 208 -14.93 10.78 -12.64
CA SER A 208 -16.21 10.56 -13.32
C SER A 208 -17.35 11.38 -12.74
N VAL A 209 -17.25 11.84 -11.50
CA VAL A 209 -18.25 12.65 -10.79
C VAL A 209 -17.89 14.14 -10.78
N ASP A 210 -16.62 14.44 -10.50
CA ASP A 210 -16.06 15.78 -10.54
C ASP A 210 -14.86 15.83 -11.49
N SER A 211 -15.07 16.37 -12.69
CA SER A 211 -14.00 16.52 -13.69
C SER A 211 -12.92 17.52 -13.28
N ASN A 212 -13.11 18.30 -12.24
CA ASN A 212 -12.12 19.25 -11.72
C ASN A 212 -11.31 18.64 -10.57
N ALA A 213 -11.69 17.45 -10.07
CA ALA A 213 -10.88 16.75 -9.08
C ALA A 213 -9.51 16.44 -9.70
N GLU A 214 -8.45 16.86 -9.03
CA GLU A 214 -7.08 16.60 -9.47
C GLU A 214 -6.31 15.95 -8.32
N TRP A 215 -5.78 14.75 -8.58
CA TRP A 215 -4.97 14.00 -7.64
C TRP A 215 -3.52 13.96 -8.10
N LYS A 216 -2.59 14.20 -7.19
CA LYS A 216 -1.15 14.15 -7.45
C LYS A 216 -0.47 13.25 -6.41
N PRO A 217 0.47 12.36 -6.87
CA PRO A 217 1.26 11.53 -5.95
C PRO A 217 2.47 12.30 -5.41
N TYR A 218 2.85 11.97 -4.18
CA TYR A 218 4.01 12.50 -3.47
C TYR A 218 4.74 11.37 -2.73
#